data_9cf462d3337a7a6b1085a3d48ae87eaf
#
_entry.id   9cf462d3337a7a6b1085a3d48ae87eaf
#
_cell.length_a   1.000
_cell.length_b   1.000
_cell.length_c   1.000
_cell.angle_alpha   90.00
_cell.angle_beta   90.00
_cell.angle_gamma   90.00
#
_symmetry.space_group_name_H-M   'P 1'
#
loop_
_entity.id
_entity.type
_entity.pdbx_description
1 polymer ?
#
loop_
_entity_poly.entity_id
_entity_poly.type
_entity_poly.pdbx_seq_one_letter_code
_entity_poly.pdbx_strand_id
1 'polypeptide(L)'
;MNENMSISNAEMNHIWKTGAMITVPEMLAILNEEGEEWTYPTVATFLRRLETKGILGVTKKGNKLCYFPLVSKEQYETKEAEGFVESKFGGSLKNFLVAFRGSDKISKKDMNDLKAWLDELDD
;
A
#
# COMPACT_ATOMS: atom_id res chain seq x y z
N MET A 1 6.65 -12.00 7.67
CA MET A 1 6.43 -10.65 7.38
C MET A 1 7.10 -10.19 6.12
N ASN A 2 6.50 -9.31 5.48
CA ASN A 2 6.85 -9.00 4.14
C ASN A 2 7.59 -7.67 4.06
N GLU A 3 8.91 -7.73 3.96
CA GLU A 3 9.73 -6.53 3.86
C GLU A 3 9.36 -5.70 2.64
N ASN A 4 8.95 -6.36 1.55
CA ASN A 4 8.54 -5.69 0.33
C ASN A 4 7.32 -4.79 0.56
N MET A 5 6.36 -5.27 1.35
CA MET A 5 5.18 -4.50 1.68
C MET A 5 5.53 -3.29 2.54
N SER A 6 6.48 -3.45 3.45
CA SER A 6 6.92 -2.37 4.32
C SER A 6 7.56 -1.22 3.54
N ILE A 7 8.45 -1.53 2.60
CA ILE A 7 9.11 -0.48 1.81
C ILE A 7 8.12 0.20 0.87
N SER A 8 7.19 -0.55 0.27
CA SER A 8 6.18 0.03 -0.61
C SER A 8 5.29 1.01 0.14
N ASN A 9 4.90 0.66 1.36
CA ASN A 9 4.09 1.55 2.19
C ASN A 9 4.84 2.83 2.56
N ALA A 10 6.13 2.72 2.89
CA ALA A 10 6.95 3.87 3.23
C ALA A 10 7.08 4.82 2.04
N GLU A 11 7.35 4.28 0.85
CA GLU A 11 7.45 5.07 -0.36
C GLU A 11 6.15 5.81 -0.67
N MET A 12 5.03 5.10 -0.61
CA MET A 12 3.73 5.72 -0.91
C MET A 12 3.34 6.77 0.12
N ASN A 13 3.64 6.54 1.40
CA ASN A 13 3.33 7.52 2.42
C ASN A 13 4.04 8.85 2.17
N HIS A 14 5.30 8.79 1.76
CA HIS A 14 6.05 10.02 1.45
C HIS A 14 5.48 10.73 0.22
N ILE A 15 5.12 9.97 -0.80
CA ILE A 15 4.57 10.54 -2.04
C ILE A 15 3.25 11.25 -1.75
N TRP A 16 2.35 10.64 -0.98
CA TRP A 16 1.07 11.25 -0.64
C TRP A 16 1.25 12.47 0.26
N LYS A 17 2.18 12.38 1.21
CA LYS A 17 2.41 13.46 2.16
C LYS A 17 2.93 14.72 1.47
N THR A 18 3.84 14.57 0.52
CA THR A 18 4.42 15.71 -0.18
C THR A 18 3.57 16.17 -1.35
N GLY A 19 2.79 15.27 -1.95
CA GLY A 19 2.00 15.57 -3.12
C GLY A 19 2.81 15.93 -4.35
N ALA A 20 4.11 15.74 -4.31
CA ALA A 20 5.01 16.15 -5.36
C ALA A 20 5.61 14.93 -6.08
N MET A 21 6.12 15.19 -7.28
CA MET A 21 6.87 14.17 -8.02
C MET A 21 8.16 13.88 -7.28
N ILE A 22 8.61 12.64 -7.32
CA ILE A 22 9.83 12.24 -6.63
C ILE A 22 10.69 11.36 -7.54
N THR A 23 12.01 11.56 -7.43
CA THR A 23 12.99 10.74 -8.14
C THR A 23 13.47 9.62 -7.21
N VAL A 24 14.15 8.61 -7.79
CA VAL A 24 14.73 7.53 -6.98
C VAL A 24 15.75 8.06 -5.98
N PRO A 25 16.70 8.95 -6.37
CA PRO A 25 17.64 9.48 -5.38
C PRO A 25 16.97 10.23 -4.24
N GLU A 26 15.92 11.00 -4.53
CA GLU A 26 15.18 11.73 -3.50
C GLU A 26 14.50 10.78 -2.53
N MET A 27 13.85 9.75 -3.05
CA MET A 27 13.19 8.75 -2.21
C MET A 27 14.20 7.99 -1.36
N LEU A 28 15.34 7.61 -1.96
CA LEU A 28 16.40 6.92 -1.24
C LEU A 28 16.91 7.75 -0.07
N ALA A 29 17.13 9.06 -0.30
CA ALA A 29 17.58 9.95 0.76
C ALA A 29 16.58 10.03 1.91
N ILE A 30 15.28 10.14 1.57
CA ILE A 30 14.22 10.23 2.58
C ILE A 30 14.15 8.95 3.41
N LEU A 31 14.17 7.80 2.76
CA LEU A 31 14.09 6.52 3.46
C LEU A 31 15.29 6.28 4.37
N ASN A 32 16.47 6.67 3.92
CA ASN A 32 17.68 6.49 4.73
C ASN A 32 17.75 7.46 5.91
N GLU A 33 17.12 8.63 5.81
CA GLU A 33 17.02 9.57 6.93
C GLU A 33 16.20 8.99 8.08
N GLU A 34 15.31 8.05 7.79
CA GLU A 34 14.48 7.41 8.80
C GLU A 34 15.18 6.25 9.50
N GLY A 35 16.48 6.07 9.23
CA GLY A 35 17.27 5.04 9.90
C GLY A 35 17.32 3.70 9.20
N GLU A 36 16.68 3.58 8.04
CA GLU A 36 16.74 2.38 7.24
C GLU A 36 17.93 2.42 6.30
N GLU A 37 18.46 1.26 5.95
CA GLU A 37 19.57 1.16 5.02
C GLU A 37 19.07 0.61 3.68
N TRP A 38 18.42 1.46 2.90
CA TRP A 38 17.95 1.09 1.58
C TRP A 38 19.00 1.39 0.52
N THR A 39 19.04 0.58 -0.53
CA THR A 39 19.95 0.80 -1.64
C THR A 39 19.19 1.35 -2.85
N TYR A 40 19.91 2.03 -3.72
CA TYR A 40 19.33 2.59 -4.94
C TYR A 40 18.59 1.53 -5.79
N PRO A 41 19.20 0.36 -6.10
CA PRO A 41 18.50 -0.63 -6.91
C PRO A 41 17.22 -1.15 -6.27
N THR A 42 17.20 -1.28 -4.95
CA THR A 42 16.02 -1.76 -4.24
C THR A 42 14.88 -0.74 -4.33
N VAL A 43 15.18 0.53 -4.07
CA VAL A 43 14.18 1.60 -4.16
C VAL A 43 13.66 1.74 -5.58
N ALA A 44 14.55 1.71 -6.56
CA ALA A 44 14.17 1.81 -7.97
C ALA A 44 13.26 0.66 -8.38
N THR A 45 13.55 -0.55 -7.92
CA THR A 45 12.74 -1.72 -8.23
C THR A 45 11.32 -1.58 -7.68
N PHE A 46 11.17 -1.10 -6.44
CA PHE A 46 9.85 -0.95 -5.85
C PHE A 46 9.05 0.16 -6.50
N LEU A 47 9.68 1.28 -6.85
CA LEU A 47 8.98 2.34 -7.58
C LEU A 47 8.50 1.84 -8.94
N ARG A 48 9.32 1.06 -9.62
CA ARG A 48 8.94 0.47 -10.91
C ARG A 48 7.78 -0.52 -10.76
N ARG A 49 7.77 -1.31 -9.70
CA ARG A 49 6.67 -2.23 -9.43
C ARG A 49 5.37 -1.50 -9.20
N LEU A 50 5.41 -0.39 -8.44
CA LEU A 50 4.22 0.42 -8.20
C LEU A 50 3.73 1.06 -9.50
N GLU A 51 4.64 1.46 -10.38
CA GLU A 51 4.28 1.99 -11.69
C GLU A 51 3.61 0.91 -12.54
N THR A 52 4.18 -0.30 -12.56
CA THR A 52 3.61 -1.42 -13.31
C THR A 52 2.21 -1.78 -12.83
N LYS A 53 1.97 -1.66 -11.53
CA LYS A 53 0.65 -1.94 -10.94
C LYS A 53 -0.36 -0.82 -11.18
N GLY A 54 0.06 0.30 -11.77
CA GLY A 54 -0.83 1.43 -12.02
C GLY A 54 -1.06 2.31 -10.80
N ILE A 55 -0.24 2.17 -9.77
CA ILE A 55 -0.32 2.98 -8.56
C ILE A 55 0.43 4.27 -8.72
N LEU A 56 1.56 4.23 -9.41
CA LEU A 56 2.37 5.41 -9.72
C LEU A 56 2.41 5.63 -11.21
N GLY A 57 2.42 6.90 -11.61
CA GLY A 57 2.78 7.30 -12.95
C GLY A 57 4.24 7.69 -12.97
N VAL A 58 4.83 7.75 -14.15
CA VAL A 58 6.21 8.16 -14.33
C VAL A 58 6.31 9.12 -15.49
N THR A 59 7.11 10.16 -15.31
CA THR A 59 7.42 11.09 -16.38
C THR A 59 8.91 11.41 -16.35
N LYS A 60 9.44 11.82 -17.47
CA LYS A 60 10.86 12.14 -17.58
C LYS A 60 11.05 13.65 -17.58
N LYS A 61 11.88 14.14 -16.66
CA LYS A 61 12.28 15.55 -16.64
C LYS A 61 13.79 15.61 -16.85
N GLY A 62 14.22 16.04 -18.03
CA GLY A 62 15.60 15.95 -18.42
C GLY A 62 16.00 14.48 -18.50
N ASN A 63 17.00 14.09 -17.72
CA ASN A 63 17.49 12.71 -17.68
C ASN A 63 16.94 11.94 -16.47
N LYS A 64 16.03 12.53 -15.70
CA LYS A 64 15.53 11.93 -14.47
C LYS A 64 14.11 11.42 -14.62
N LEU A 65 13.87 10.22 -14.11
CA LEU A 65 12.52 9.67 -14.01
C LEU A 65 11.88 10.21 -12.72
N CYS A 66 10.70 10.79 -12.88
CA CYS A 66 9.95 11.35 -11.76
C CYS A 66 8.66 10.56 -11.58
N TYR A 67 8.41 10.09 -10.38
CA TYR A 67 7.23 9.30 -10.05
C TYR A 67 6.20 10.15 -9.33
N PHE A 68 4.93 9.89 -9.60
CA PHE A 68 3.84 10.63 -8.98
C PHE A 68 2.66 9.68 -8.76
N PRO A 69 1.79 9.96 -7.76
CA PRO A 69 0.69 9.05 -7.46
C PRO A 69 -0.43 9.13 -8.49
N LEU A 70 -0.92 7.98 -8.91
CA LEU A 70 -2.10 7.86 -9.77
C LEU A 70 -3.34 7.51 -8.97
N VAL A 71 -3.18 7.07 -7.73
CA VAL A 71 -4.28 6.67 -6.86
C VAL A 71 -4.15 7.38 -5.53
N SER A 72 -5.27 7.56 -4.85
CA SER A 72 -5.28 8.12 -3.50
C SER A 72 -4.82 7.06 -2.50
N LYS A 73 -4.53 7.51 -1.28
CA LYS A 73 -4.20 6.61 -0.20
C LYS A 73 -5.32 5.60 0.05
N GLU A 74 -6.56 6.07 0.03
CA GLU A 74 -7.72 5.19 0.21
C GLU A 74 -7.83 4.14 -0.88
N GLN A 75 -7.65 4.54 -2.13
CA GLN A 75 -7.68 3.61 -3.26
C GLN A 75 -6.58 2.58 -3.16
N TYR A 76 -5.39 3.00 -2.74
CA TYR A 76 -4.26 2.08 -2.56
C TYR A 76 -4.55 1.06 -1.46
N GLU A 77 -5.04 1.51 -0.32
CA GLU A 77 -5.37 0.63 0.80
C GLU A 77 -6.46 -0.37 0.43
N THR A 78 -7.45 0.07 -0.34
CA THR A 78 -8.52 -0.82 -0.81
C THR A 78 -7.94 -1.92 -1.69
N LYS A 79 -7.06 -1.58 -2.62
CA LYS A 79 -6.43 -2.57 -3.49
C LYS A 79 -5.57 -3.57 -2.72
N GLU A 80 -4.83 -3.08 -1.73
CA GLU A 80 -4.02 -3.96 -0.89
C GLU A 80 -4.90 -4.94 -0.11
N ALA A 81 -6.02 -4.45 0.44
CA ALA A 81 -6.96 -5.31 1.15
C ALA A 81 -7.60 -6.34 0.23
N GLU A 82 -8.02 -5.93 -0.96
CA GLU A 82 -8.57 -6.84 -1.96
C GLU A 82 -7.57 -7.94 -2.33
N GLY A 83 -6.33 -7.55 -2.57
CA GLY A 83 -5.27 -8.49 -2.91
C GLY A 83 -5.00 -9.50 -1.79
N PHE A 84 -5.03 -9.02 -0.56
CA PHE A 84 -4.84 -9.89 0.60
C PHE A 84 -5.96 -10.91 0.71
N VAL A 85 -7.22 -10.47 0.62
CA VAL A 85 -8.37 -11.36 0.69
C VAL A 85 -8.34 -12.39 -0.46
N GLU A 86 -8.00 -11.92 -1.66
CA GLU A 86 -7.92 -12.79 -2.83
C GLU A 86 -6.87 -13.87 -2.66
N SER A 87 -5.67 -13.49 -2.21
CA SER A 87 -4.55 -14.43 -2.14
C SER A 87 -4.64 -15.39 -0.95
N LYS A 88 -5.23 -14.93 0.16
CA LYS A 88 -5.26 -15.73 1.40
C LYS A 88 -6.59 -16.46 1.62
N PHE A 89 -7.68 -15.91 1.16
CA PHE A 89 -9.01 -16.44 1.46
C PHE A 89 -9.83 -16.70 0.20
N GLY A 90 -9.18 -16.76 -0.96
CA GLY A 90 -9.84 -17.06 -2.22
C GLY A 90 -10.89 -16.04 -2.63
N GLY A 91 -10.70 -14.78 -2.22
CA GLY A 91 -11.64 -13.71 -2.55
C GLY A 91 -12.88 -13.68 -1.67
N SER A 92 -12.96 -14.52 -0.65
CA SER A 92 -14.15 -14.61 0.20
C SER A 92 -14.00 -13.76 1.46
N LEU A 93 -14.79 -12.69 1.56
CA LEU A 93 -14.86 -11.88 2.77
C LEU A 93 -15.37 -12.69 3.95
N LYS A 94 -16.28 -13.64 3.68
CA LYS A 94 -16.79 -14.52 4.73
C LYS A 94 -15.66 -15.34 5.35
N ASN A 95 -14.81 -15.94 4.52
CA ASN A 95 -13.67 -16.70 5.01
C ASN A 95 -12.69 -15.84 5.78
N PHE A 96 -12.48 -14.61 5.32
CA PHE A 96 -11.65 -13.65 6.03
C PHE A 96 -12.19 -13.37 7.43
N LEU A 97 -13.49 -13.09 7.53
CA LEU A 97 -14.14 -12.80 8.81
C LEU A 97 -14.12 -13.99 9.76
N VAL A 98 -14.33 -15.19 9.22
CA VAL A 98 -14.30 -16.41 10.02
C VAL A 98 -12.91 -16.61 10.63
N ALA A 99 -11.85 -16.30 9.87
CA ALA A 99 -10.49 -16.44 10.36
C ALA A 99 -10.20 -15.53 11.56
N PHE A 100 -10.85 -14.35 11.61
CA PHE A 100 -10.66 -13.42 12.71
C PHE A 100 -11.64 -13.61 13.87
N ARG A 101 -12.61 -14.48 13.71
CA ARG A 101 -13.71 -14.65 14.67
C ARG A 101 -13.24 -15.02 16.08
N GLY A 102 -12.19 -15.78 16.19
CA GLY A 102 -11.64 -16.19 17.48
C GLY A 102 -10.44 -15.39 17.94
N SER A 103 -10.14 -14.28 17.26
CA SER A 103 -8.96 -13.48 17.58
C SER A 103 -9.24 -12.52 18.71
N ASP A 104 -8.34 -12.47 19.69
CA ASP A 104 -8.41 -11.49 20.78
C ASP A 104 -8.12 -10.08 20.33
N LYS A 105 -7.59 -9.94 19.11
CA LYS A 105 -7.20 -8.64 18.56
C LYS A 105 -8.38 -7.83 18.03
N ILE A 106 -9.51 -8.50 17.81
CA ILE A 106 -10.72 -7.84 17.31
C ILE A 106 -11.79 -7.95 18.37
N SER A 107 -12.26 -6.80 18.85
CA SER A 107 -13.31 -6.75 19.85
C SER A 107 -14.68 -7.07 19.26
N LYS A 108 -15.64 -7.39 20.09
CA LYS A 108 -17.02 -7.58 19.66
C LYS A 108 -17.58 -6.34 19.00
N LYS A 109 -17.20 -5.17 19.50
CA LYS A 109 -17.63 -3.90 18.92
C LYS A 109 -17.10 -3.76 17.49
N ASP A 110 -15.82 -4.07 17.30
CA ASP A 110 -15.21 -3.98 15.97
C ASP A 110 -15.84 -4.95 14.99
N MET A 111 -16.18 -6.17 15.45
CA MET A 111 -16.85 -7.14 14.61
C MET A 111 -18.26 -6.67 14.24
N ASN A 112 -18.97 -6.06 15.18
CA ASN A 112 -20.31 -5.54 14.92
C ASN A 112 -20.26 -4.35 13.95
N ASP A 113 -19.27 -3.47 14.12
CA ASP A 113 -19.06 -2.34 13.21
C ASP A 113 -18.77 -2.84 11.78
N LEU A 114 -17.95 -3.88 11.68
CA LEU A 114 -17.61 -4.47 10.40
C LEU A 114 -18.84 -5.10 9.74
N LYS A 115 -19.66 -5.81 10.50
CA LYS A 115 -20.91 -6.38 9.99
C LYS A 115 -21.85 -5.30 9.46
N ALA A 116 -22.00 -4.21 10.23
CA ALA A 116 -22.84 -3.10 9.82
C ALA A 116 -22.35 -2.48 8.51
N TRP A 117 -21.04 -2.31 8.40
CA TRP A 117 -20.44 -1.77 7.20
C TRP A 117 -20.69 -2.67 5.98
N LEU A 118 -20.53 -3.99 6.16
CA LEU A 118 -20.78 -4.95 5.09
C LEU A 118 -22.24 -4.96 4.65
N ASP A 119 -23.17 -4.81 5.59
CA ASP A 119 -24.60 -4.71 5.28
C ASP A 119 -24.91 -3.48 4.44
N GLU A 120 -24.23 -2.37 4.71
CA GLU A 120 -24.38 -1.15 3.91
C GLU A 120 -23.90 -1.34 2.47
N LEU A 121 -22.87 -2.16 2.29
CA LEU A 121 -22.32 -2.42 0.95
C LEU A 121 -23.25 -3.27 0.09
N ASP A 122 -24.09 -4.09 0.72
CA ASP A 122 -25.00 -4.97 0.00
C ASP A 122 -26.22 -4.24 -0.59
N ASP A 123 -26.41 -3.00 -0.19
CA ASP A 123 -27.47 -2.14 -0.75
C ASP A 123 -26.98 -1.43 -2.02
#